data_bbf329ccd2a939260802866d635ef39c
#
_entry.id   bbf329ccd2a939260802866d635ef39c
#
_cell.length_a   1.000
_cell.length_b   1.000
_cell.length_c   1.000
_cell.angle_alpha   90.00
_cell.angle_beta   90.00
_cell.angle_gamma   90.00
#
_symmetry.space_group_name_H-M   'P 1'
#
loop_
_entity.id
_entity.type
_entity.pdbx_description
1 polymer ?
#
loop_
_entity_poly.entity_id
_entity_poly.type
_entity_poly.pdbx_seq_one_letter_code
_entity_poly.pdbx_strand_id
1 'polypeptide(L)'
;AGTTSANPFKDALSAPGNKGRLLVALAVSAGFTVIFYTSQFGTLYFLQNTARLPETEALLYLAVGVLVSAPAYIYFGGLSDRFGRKAVLATGFALTLVALFPIFDLMAKGANPALSEAMANAPVTVELPACDYNIFTKQEAECGKALEWLTKRGVSYKKTDADVLAMRVSGERLEGFDKEAWGAALNAAGWPEKADPDRIVAWQLILAVMAIGLLSGWTYAPIAAMLVEMFPARVRYTSMSVPYHIGTGYFGGFLPVISQYIVVSTGDVFAGLWYTIVVVAVGLVVILLFLKDSRHININD
;
A
#
# COMPACT_ATOMS: atom_id res chain seq x y z
N ALA A 1 20.82 24.07 30.13
CA ALA A 1 21.42 23.06 29.25
C ALA A 1 21.10 21.69 29.83
N GLY A 2 20.20 20.96 29.20
CA GLY A 2 19.82 19.60 29.63
C GLY A 2 21.02 18.67 29.56
N THR A 3 21.26 17.90 30.61
CA THR A 3 22.29 16.87 30.63
C THR A 3 21.98 15.82 29.58
N THR A 4 22.88 15.63 28.64
CA THR A 4 22.77 14.54 27.64
C THR A 4 22.86 13.20 28.34
N SER A 5 22.05 12.25 27.90
CA SER A 5 22.06 10.88 28.47
C SER A 5 23.39 10.17 28.14
N ALA A 6 23.99 9.52 29.12
CA ALA A 6 25.18 8.70 28.90
C ALA A 6 24.87 7.39 28.14
N ASN A 7 23.64 6.88 28.25
CA ASN A 7 23.16 5.72 27.49
C ASN A 7 21.72 5.99 26.99
N PRO A 8 21.58 6.66 25.84
CA PRO A 8 20.27 7.09 25.33
C PRO A 8 19.28 5.93 25.10
N PHE A 9 19.75 4.76 24.68
CA PHE A 9 18.89 3.59 24.46
C PHE A 9 18.32 3.04 25.76
N LYS A 10 19.17 2.86 26.77
CA LYS A 10 18.74 2.38 28.09
C LYS A 10 17.77 3.39 28.72
N ASP A 11 18.09 4.66 28.68
CA ASP A 11 17.25 5.72 29.24
C ASP A 11 15.92 5.85 28.50
N ALA A 12 15.92 5.72 27.17
CA ALA A 12 14.69 5.71 26.38
C ALA A 12 13.74 4.56 26.74
N LEU A 13 14.30 3.36 27.02
CA LEU A 13 13.51 2.19 27.39
C LEU A 13 13.08 2.17 28.86
N SER A 14 13.90 2.77 29.78
CA SER A 14 13.67 2.73 31.22
C SER A 14 12.89 3.95 31.75
N ALA A 15 12.76 5.02 30.97
CA ALA A 15 12.03 6.20 31.41
C ALA A 15 10.55 5.86 31.72
N PRO A 16 9.99 6.33 32.85
CA PRO A 16 8.61 6.05 33.23
C PRO A 16 7.60 6.42 32.15
N GLY A 17 6.72 5.49 31.80
CA GLY A 17 5.69 5.68 30.77
C GLY A 17 6.19 5.73 29.31
N ASN A 18 7.50 5.69 29.08
CA ASN A 18 8.06 5.82 27.73
C ASN A 18 7.82 4.59 26.86
N LYS A 19 7.75 3.38 27.46
CA LYS A 19 7.42 2.16 26.70
C LYS A 19 6.07 2.25 25.98
N GLY A 20 5.03 2.77 26.67
CA GLY A 20 3.73 2.99 26.05
C GLY A 20 3.80 4.00 24.91
N ARG A 21 4.55 5.10 25.08
CA ARG A 21 4.76 6.09 24.02
C ARG A 21 5.51 5.50 22.81
N LEU A 22 6.52 4.66 23.05
CA LEU A 22 7.25 3.96 21.98
C LEU A 22 6.33 3.05 21.16
N LEU A 23 5.43 2.29 21.82
CA LEU A 23 4.44 1.44 21.12
C LEU A 23 3.43 2.26 20.31
N VAL A 24 2.94 3.37 20.88
CA VAL A 24 2.05 4.29 20.15
C VAL A 24 2.78 4.90 18.95
N ALA A 25 4.01 5.38 19.14
CA ALA A 25 4.82 5.94 18.07
C ALA A 25 5.08 4.89 16.96
N LEU A 26 5.36 3.64 17.33
CA LEU A 26 5.56 2.54 16.38
C LEU A 26 4.30 2.28 15.54
N ALA A 27 3.14 2.13 16.20
CA ALA A 27 1.89 1.84 15.51
C ALA A 27 1.46 2.97 14.57
N VAL A 28 1.62 4.23 15.00
CA VAL A 28 1.33 5.40 14.17
C VAL A 28 2.33 5.49 13.02
N SER A 29 3.62 5.24 13.29
CA SER A 29 4.68 5.24 12.26
C SER A 29 4.44 4.15 11.22
N ALA A 30 4.08 2.95 11.62
CA ALA A 30 3.70 1.89 10.70
C ALA A 30 2.50 2.30 9.83
N GLY A 31 1.44 2.84 10.45
CA GLY A 31 0.21 3.22 9.74
C GLY A 31 0.42 4.29 8.67
N PHE A 32 1.05 5.42 9.00
CA PHE A 32 1.27 6.45 7.99
C PHE A 32 2.25 5.98 6.89
N THR A 33 3.23 5.18 7.26
CA THR A 33 4.23 4.70 6.31
C THR A 33 3.64 3.77 5.26
N VAL A 34 2.76 2.84 5.65
CA VAL A 34 2.11 1.98 4.64
C VAL A 34 1.22 2.79 3.70
N ILE A 35 0.59 3.90 4.17
CA ILE A 35 -0.14 4.82 3.29
C ILE A 35 0.82 5.50 2.31
N PHE A 36 1.95 6.02 2.80
CA PHE A 36 2.97 6.67 1.97
C PHE A 36 3.54 5.70 0.93
N TYR A 37 3.96 4.51 1.35
CA TYR A 37 4.51 3.50 0.43
C TYR A 37 3.46 3.00 -0.58
N THR A 38 2.21 2.87 -0.17
CA THR A 38 1.11 2.54 -1.10
C THR A 38 0.92 3.66 -2.12
N SER A 39 0.98 4.94 -1.70
CA SER A 39 0.79 6.08 -2.60
C SER A 39 1.92 6.23 -3.62
N GLN A 40 3.14 5.83 -3.28
CA GLN A 40 4.31 5.97 -4.17
C GLN A 40 4.59 4.64 -4.90
N PHE A 41 5.08 3.65 -4.16
CA PHE A 41 5.54 2.38 -4.72
C PHE A 41 4.38 1.46 -5.08
N GLY A 42 3.34 1.38 -4.24
CA GLY A 42 2.15 0.59 -4.51
C GLY A 42 1.41 1.07 -5.76
N THR A 43 1.24 2.39 -5.91
CA THR A 43 0.66 3.00 -7.11
C THR A 43 1.48 2.73 -8.35
N LEU A 44 2.81 2.94 -8.30
CA LEU A 44 3.67 2.68 -9.45
C LEU A 44 3.63 1.21 -9.86
N TYR A 45 3.76 0.31 -8.88
CA TYR A 45 3.66 -1.13 -9.12
C TYR A 45 2.32 -1.53 -9.75
N PHE A 46 1.21 -0.98 -9.24
CA PHE A 46 -0.13 -1.24 -9.75
C PHE A 46 -0.28 -0.76 -11.20
N LEU A 47 0.18 0.44 -11.52
CA LEU A 47 0.13 0.98 -12.87
C LEU A 47 0.94 0.16 -13.87
N GLN A 48 2.15 -0.27 -13.49
CA GLN A 48 3.04 -1.02 -14.38
C GLN A 48 2.64 -2.49 -14.51
N ASN A 49 2.34 -3.16 -13.41
CA ASN A 49 2.18 -4.61 -13.40
C ASN A 49 0.72 -5.06 -13.47
N THR A 50 -0.21 -4.33 -12.84
CA THR A 50 -1.64 -4.65 -12.89
C THR A 50 -2.32 -3.96 -14.06
N ALA A 51 -2.26 -2.64 -14.12
CA ALA A 51 -2.89 -1.87 -15.20
C ALA A 51 -2.13 -1.96 -16.54
N ARG A 52 -0.88 -2.46 -16.52
CA ARG A 52 -0.06 -2.71 -17.72
C ARG A 52 0.27 -1.45 -18.54
N LEU A 53 0.40 -0.31 -17.87
CA LEU A 53 0.90 0.90 -18.51
C LEU A 53 2.38 0.75 -18.87
N PRO A 54 2.85 1.36 -19.97
CA PRO A 54 4.26 1.55 -20.25
C PRO A 54 4.95 2.27 -19.07
N GLU A 55 6.18 1.90 -18.78
CA GLU A 55 6.93 2.42 -17.63
C GLU A 55 6.98 3.96 -17.60
N THR A 56 7.26 4.58 -18.74
CA THR A 56 7.35 6.04 -18.88
C THR A 56 6.04 6.71 -18.55
N GLU A 57 4.91 6.18 -19.02
CA GLU A 57 3.58 6.73 -18.77
C GLU A 57 3.19 6.57 -17.29
N ALA A 58 3.43 5.38 -16.71
CA ALA A 58 3.16 5.14 -15.30
C ALA A 58 3.95 6.12 -14.39
N LEU A 59 5.23 6.35 -14.70
CA LEU A 59 6.06 7.33 -13.99
C LEU A 59 5.56 8.76 -14.19
N LEU A 60 5.12 9.14 -15.40
CA LEU A 60 4.60 10.46 -15.69
C LEU A 60 3.33 10.75 -14.90
N TYR A 61 2.34 9.83 -14.93
CA TYR A 61 1.09 9.99 -14.17
C TYR A 61 1.35 10.05 -12.67
N LEU A 62 2.26 9.22 -12.16
CA LEU A 62 2.66 9.27 -10.76
C LEU A 62 3.30 10.61 -10.42
N ALA A 63 4.25 11.10 -11.23
CA ALA A 63 4.93 12.37 -11.01
C ALA A 63 3.96 13.55 -10.99
N VAL A 64 3.01 13.59 -11.95
CA VAL A 64 1.97 14.64 -11.99
C VAL A 64 1.09 14.57 -10.74
N GLY A 65 0.61 13.39 -10.37
CA GLY A 65 -0.22 13.24 -9.18
C GLY A 65 0.49 13.64 -7.88
N VAL A 66 1.76 13.26 -7.72
CA VAL A 66 2.60 13.65 -6.57
C VAL A 66 2.82 15.16 -6.55
N LEU A 67 3.15 15.77 -7.69
CA LEU A 67 3.39 17.21 -7.79
C LEU A 67 2.12 18.00 -7.40
N VAL A 68 0.96 17.60 -7.90
CA VAL A 68 -0.32 18.25 -7.59
C VAL A 68 -0.72 18.06 -6.13
N SER A 69 -0.40 16.92 -5.53
CA SER A 69 -0.69 16.64 -4.11
C SER A 69 0.32 17.24 -3.13
N ALA A 70 1.51 17.66 -3.58
CA ALA A 70 2.57 18.19 -2.71
C ALA A 70 2.14 19.34 -1.79
N PRO A 71 1.34 20.33 -2.24
CA PRO A 71 0.86 21.40 -1.36
C PRO A 71 0.03 20.90 -0.16
N ALA A 72 -0.56 19.72 -0.25
CA ALA A 72 -1.35 19.12 0.82
C ALA A 72 -0.52 18.87 2.09
N TYR A 73 0.78 18.57 1.95
CA TYR A 73 1.66 18.38 3.10
C TYR A 73 1.77 19.65 3.95
N ILE A 74 1.88 20.82 3.30
CA ILE A 74 1.91 22.12 3.99
C ILE A 74 0.54 22.41 4.60
N TYR A 75 -0.54 22.20 3.83
CA TYR A 75 -1.90 22.46 4.27
C TYR A 75 -2.28 21.61 5.49
N PHE A 76 -2.08 20.30 5.45
CA PHE A 76 -2.40 19.40 6.55
C PHE A 76 -1.46 19.54 7.75
N GLY A 77 -0.21 19.96 7.52
CA GLY A 77 0.69 20.39 8.59
C GLY A 77 0.06 21.55 9.39
N GLY A 78 -0.29 22.64 8.72
CA GLY A 78 -0.96 23.79 9.34
C GLY A 78 -2.33 23.44 9.95
N LEU A 79 -3.08 22.53 9.33
CA LEU A 79 -4.35 22.03 9.88
C LEU A 79 -4.11 21.30 11.21
N SER A 80 -3.04 20.50 11.30
CA SER A 80 -2.68 19.78 12.52
C SER A 80 -2.21 20.70 13.65
N ASP A 81 -1.66 21.88 13.34
CA ASP A 81 -1.37 22.90 14.35
C ASP A 81 -2.63 23.49 14.96
N ARG A 82 -3.69 23.65 14.18
CA ARG A 82 -4.97 24.23 14.61
C ARG A 82 -5.88 23.24 15.33
N PHE A 83 -6.04 22.03 14.80
CA PHE A 83 -7.01 21.05 15.29
C PHE A 83 -6.41 19.96 16.17
N GLY A 84 -5.07 19.90 16.24
CA GLY A 84 -4.32 18.90 16.98
C GLY A 84 -3.88 17.71 16.14
N ARG A 85 -2.74 17.12 16.50
CA ARG A 85 -2.13 16.00 15.77
C ARG A 85 -3.03 14.79 15.74
N LYS A 86 -3.65 14.48 16.89
CA LYS A 86 -4.56 13.33 17.04
C LYS A 86 -5.74 13.39 16.07
N ALA A 87 -6.42 14.53 16.00
CA ALA A 87 -7.62 14.68 15.16
C ALA A 87 -7.29 14.53 13.67
N VAL A 88 -6.21 15.18 13.21
CA VAL A 88 -5.80 15.13 11.80
C VAL A 88 -5.33 13.72 11.41
N LEU A 89 -4.53 13.07 12.25
CA LEU A 89 -4.11 11.68 12.00
C LEU A 89 -5.30 10.71 11.99
N ALA A 90 -6.20 10.80 12.97
CA ALA A 90 -7.36 9.91 13.06
C ALA A 90 -8.26 10.05 11.82
N THR A 91 -8.55 11.27 11.39
CA THR A 91 -9.37 11.51 10.20
C THR A 91 -8.69 11.05 8.92
N GLY A 92 -7.38 11.27 8.76
CA GLY A 92 -6.62 10.78 7.61
C GLY A 92 -6.59 9.25 7.53
N PHE A 93 -6.37 8.57 8.67
CA PHE A 93 -6.40 7.11 8.74
C PHE A 93 -7.81 6.56 8.44
N ALA A 94 -8.84 7.14 9.04
CA ALA A 94 -10.22 6.74 8.79
C ALA A 94 -10.63 6.91 7.32
N LEU A 95 -10.27 8.05 6.70
CA LEU A 95 -10.49 8.28 5.28
C LEU A 95 -9.75 7.25 4.41
N THR A 96 -8.51 6.89 4.76
CA THR A 96 -7.76 5.86 4.02
C THR A 96 -8.48 4.53 4.03
N LEU A 97 -9.03 4.10 5.18
CA LEU A 97 -9.76 2.82 5.28
C LEU A 97 -10.97 2.76 4.35
N VAL A 98 -11.64 3.89 4.12
CA VAL A 98 -12.84 3.95 3.27
C VAL A 98 -12.49 4.17 1.81
N ALA A 99 -11.49 5.01 1.52
CA ALA A 99 -11.22 5.50 0.18
C ALA A 99 -10.23 4.65 -0.62
N LEU A 100 -9.41 3.80 0.04
CA LEU A 100 -8.29 3.11 -0.62
C LEU A 100 -8.75 2.23 -1.79
N PHE A 101 -9.71 1.33 -1.58
CA PHE A 101 -10.23 0.48 -2.65
C PHE A 101 -10.93 1.26 -3.77
N PRO A 102 -11.84 2.22 -3.49
CA PRO A 102 -12.41 3.09 -4.51
C PRO A 102 -11.37 3.85 -5.34
N ILE A 103 -10.30 4.33 -4.73
CA ILE A 103 -9.22 5.04 -5.43
C ILE A 103 -8.51 4.10 -6.42
N PHE A 104 -8.17 2.87 -5.99
CA PHE A 104 -7.50 1.92 -6.87
C PHE A 104 -8.42 1.35 -7.95
N ASP A 105 -9.73 1.20 -7.70
CA ASP A 105 -10.71 0.86 -8.72
C ASP A 105 -10.84 1.98 -9.79
N LEU A 106 -10.90 3.25 -9.34
CA LEU A 106 -10.88 4.39 -10.25
C LEU A 106 -9.58 4.45 -11.07
N MET A 107 -8.45 4.13 -10.42
CA MET A 107 -7.14 4.06 -11.07
C MET A 107 -7.10 2.97 -12.14
N ALA A 108 -7.62 1.77 -11.85
CA ALA A 108 -7.70 0.68 -12.82
C ALA A 108 -8.54 1.06 -14.04
N LYS A 109 -9.72 1.62 -13.79
CA LYS A 109 -10.65 2.08 -14.85
C LYS A 109 -10.08 3.21 -15.70
N GLY A 110 -9.32 4.12 -15.09
CA GLY A 110 -8.65 5.21 -15.79
C GLY A 110 -7.43 4.76 -16.59
N ALA A 111 -6.64 3.87 -16.03
CA ALA A 111 -5.39 3.41 -16.62
C ALA A 111 -5.59 2.39 -17.75
N ASN A 112 -6.50 1.43 -17.56
CA ASN A 112 -6.77 0.39 -18.54
C ASN A 112 -8.25 -0.05 -18.49
N PRO A 113 -9.15 0.68 -19.18
CA PRO A 113 -10.57 0.33 -19.21
C PRO A 113 -10.82 -1.10 -19.71
N ALA A 114 -10.07 -1.56 -20.73
CA ALA A 114 -10.21 -2.91 -21.28
C ALA A 114 -9.92 -4.00 -20.25
N LEU A 115 -8.95 -3.78 -19.36
CA LEU A 115 -8.65 -4.69 -18.26
C LEU A 115 -9.84 -4.77 -17.28
N SER A 116 -10.42 -3.63 -16.92
CA SER A 116 -11.58 -3.58 -16.03
C SER A 116 -12.81 -4.26 -16.66
N GLU A 117 -13.03 -4.11 -17.97
CA GLU A 117 -14.06 -4.78 -18.75
C GLU A 117 -13.82 -6.31 -18.76
N ALA A 118 -12.58 -6.75 -19.00
CA ALA A 118 -12.21 -8.16 -19.01
C ALA A 118 -12.42 -8.83 -17.64
N MET A 119 -12.03 -8.16 -16.55
CA MET A 119 -12.28 -8.66 -15.18
C MET A 119 -13.76 -8.88 -14.90
N ALA A 120 -14.64 -8.05 -15.43
CA ALA A 120 -16.09 -8.16 -15.22
C ALA A 120 -16.74 -9.23 -16.11
N ASN A 121 -16.30 -9.35 -17.39
CA ASN A 121 -16.99 -10.11 -18.42
C ASN A 121 -16.38 -11.49 -18.69
N ALA A 122 -15.11 -11.69 -18.40
CA ALA A 122 -14.36 -12.91 -18.67
C ALA A 122 -13.57 -13.39 -17.43
N PRO A 123 -14.26 -13.83 -16.36
CA PRO A 123 -13.58 -14.29 -15.15
C PRO A 123 -12.69 -15.49 -15.44
N VAL A 124 -11.48 -15.45 -14.88
CA VAL A 124 -10.50 -16.54 -15.01
C VAL A 124 -10.54 -17.41 -13.77
N THR A 125 -10.54 -18.73 -13.97
CA THR A 125 -10.39 -19.72 -12.92
C THR A 125 -9.15 -20.55 -13.17
N VAL A 126 -8.34 -20.77 -12.14
CA VAL A 126 -7.16 -21.62 -12.21
C VAL A 126 -7.40 -22.84 -11.32
N GLU A 127 -7.46 -23.98 -11.95
CA GLU A 127 -7.52 -25.31 -11.31
C GLU A 127 -6.08 -25.71 -11.00
N LEU A 128 -5.77 -26.02 -9.73
CA LEU A 128 -4.40 -26.40 -9.35
C LEU A 128 -4.40 -27.55 -8.35
N PRO A 129 -3.37 -28.45 -8.48
CA PRO A 129 -3.01 -29.33 -7.38
C PRO A 129 -2.47 -28.49 -6.21
N ALA A 130 -2.25 -29.12 -5.07
CA ALA A 130 -1.60 -28.45 -3.94
C ALA A 130 -0.32 -27.74 -4.40
N CYS A 131 -0.33 -26.41 -4.32
CA CYS A 131 0.73 -25.55 -4.85
C CYS A 131 1.30 -24.69 -3.73
N ASP A 132 2.56 -24.94 -3.38
CA ASP A 132 3.29 -24.12 -2.43
C ASP A 132 4.02 -23.00 -3.18
N TYR A 133 3.48 -21.77 -3.07
CA TYR A 133 4.08 -20.58 -3.68
C TYR A 133 4.96 -19.86 -2.69
N ASN A 134 6.27 -19.83 -2.95
CA ASN A 134 7.23 -19.10 -2.15
C ASN A 134 7.80 -17.90 -2.91
N ILE A 135 7.47 -16.68 -2.44
CA ILE A 135 7.88 -15.43 -3.08
C ILE A 135 9.40 -15.19 -3.05
N PHE A 136 10.13 -15.84 -2.13
CA PHE A 136 11.57 -15.65 -1.96
C PHE A 136 12.41 -16.60 -2.81
N THR A 137 11.79 -17.55 -3.50
CA THR A 137 12.49 -18.53 -4.33
C THR A 137 11.97 -18.48 -5.76
N LYS A 138 12.84 -18.85 -6.72
CA LYS A 138 12.42 -19.05 -8.10
C LYS A 138 11.43 -20.20 -8.16
N GLN A 139 10.27 -19.96 -8.80
CA GLN A 139 9.26 -20.99 -8.94
C GLN A 139 9.74 -22.10 -9.87
N GLU A 140 9.90 -23.32 -9.37
CA GLU A 140 10.26 -24.49 -10.18
C GLU A 140 9.00 -25.25 -10.63
N ALA A 141 7.99 -25.35 -9.77
CA ALA A 141 6.73 -25.98 -10.09
C ALA A 141 5.92 -25.20 -11.14
N GLU A 142 5.24 -25.93 -12.03
CA GLU A 142 4.41 -25.30 -13.07
C GLU A 142 3.30 -24.43 -12.49
N CYS A 143 2.68 -24.84 -11.41
CA CYS A 143 1.64 -24.07 -10.74
C CYS A 143 2.17 -22.72 -10.28
N GLY A 144 3.35 -22.67 -9.63
CA GLY A 144 3.97 -21.43 -9.20
C GLY A 144 4.31 -20.50 -10.36
N LYS A 145 4.85 -21.05 -11.47
CA LYS A 145 5.14 -20.31 -12.70
C LYS A 145 3.87 -19.73 -13.33
N ALA A 146 2.79 -20.51 -13.36
CA ALA A 146 1.51 -20.07 -13.88
C ALA A 146 0.90 -18.93 -13.08
N LEU A 147 0.89 -19.03 -11.74
CA LEU A 147 0.38 -17.98 -10.85
C LEU A 147 1.20 -16.69 -10.96
N GLU A 148 2.53 -16.80 -10.97
CA GLU A 148 3.42 -15.66 -11.15
C GLU A 148 3.19 -14.97 -12.50
N TRP A 149 3.03 -15.75 -13.57
CA TRP A 149 2.80 -15.22 -14.92
C TRP A 149 1.46 -14.49 -15.02
N LEU A 150 0.37 -15.07 -14.51
CA LEU A 150 -0.95 -14.42 -14.48
C LEU A 150 -0.92 -13.11 -13.69
N THR A 151 -0.29 -13.13 -12.52
CA THR A 151 -0.18 -11.94 -11.67
C THR A 151 0.63 -10.83 -12.35
N LYS A 152 1.76 -11.18 -12.99
CA LYS A 152 2.59 -10.22 -13.77
C LYS A 152 1.86 -9.69 -15.00
N ARG A 153 0.84 -10.38 -15.47
CA ARG A 153 -0.03 -9.95 -16.58
C ARG A 153 -1.23 -9.13 -16.12
N GLY A 154 -1.38 -8.92 -14.81
CA GLY A 154 -2.51 -8.18 -14.23
C GLY A 154 -3.83 -8.96 -14.27
N VAL A 155 -3.79 -10.27 -14.47
CA VAL A 155 -4.99 -11.12 -14.54
C VAL A 155 -5.44 -11.49 -13.14
N SER A 156 -6.67 -11.11 -12.79
CA SER A 156 -7.35 -11.64 -11.61
C SER A 156 -7.90 -13.03 -11.91
N TYR A 157 -7.76 -13.95 -10.95
CA TYR A 157 -8.22 -15.33 -11.10
C TYR A 157 -8.77 -15.89 -9.80
N LYS A 158 -9.67 -16.87 -9.90
CA LYS A 158 -10.13 -17.68 -8.75
C LYS A 158 -9.37 -19.00 -8.76
N LYS A 159 -8.92 -19.43 -7.58
CA LYS A 159 -8.30 -20.75 -7.41
C LYS A 159 -9.36 -21.79 -7.11
N THR A 160 -9.21 -22.97 -7.69
CA THR A 160 -10.03 -24.14 -7.41
C THR A 160 -9.12 -25.35 -7.27
N ASP A 161 -9.31 -26.16 -6.25
CA ASP A 161 -8.53 -27.36 -6.03
C ASP A 161 -8.87 -28.41 -7.11
N ALA A 162 -7.85 -28.96 -7.72
CA ALA A 162 -7.95 -29.99 -8.75
C ALA A 162 -6.65 -30.80 -8.79
N ASP A 163 -6.71 -31.99 -9.41
CA ASP A 163 -5.54 -32.88 -9.54
C ASP A 163 -4.57 -32.42 -10.65
N VAL A 164 -5.08 -31.64 -11.60
CA VAL A 164 -4.32 -31.18 -12.77
C VAL A 164 -4.38 -29.67 -12.88
N LEU A 165 -3.23 -29.06 -13.19
CA LEU A 165 -3.15 -27.62 -13.48
C LEU A 165 -3.92 -27.33 -14.76
N ALA A 166 -4.90 -26.42 -14.70
CA ALA A 166 -5.62 -25.93 -15.85
C ALA A 166 -6.09 -24.48 -15.64
N MET A 167 -6.22 -23.74 -16.73
CA MET A 167 -6.89 -22.43 -16.75
C MET A 167 -8.23 -22.52 -17.46
N ARG A 168 -9.26 -21.90 -16.87
CA ARG A 168 -10.56 -21.70 -17.53
C ARG A 168 -10.80 -20.21 -17.77
N VAL A 169 -11.13 -19.85 -18.99
CA VAL A 169 -11.54 -18.50 -19.38
C VAL A 169 -12.58 -18.59 -20.49
N SER A 170 -13.67 -17.85 -20.39
CA SER A 170 -14.75 -17.81 -21.42
C SER A 170 -15.28 -19.18 -21.87
N GLY A 171 -15.27 -20.18 -20.94
CA GLY A 171 -15.74 -21.54 -21.23
C GLY A 171 -14.67 -22.49 -21.79
N GLU A 172 -13.54 -21.99 -22.22
CA GLU A 172 -12.39 -22.80 -22.65
C GLU A 172 -11.59 -23.29 -21.43
N ARG A 173 -11.14 -24.58 -21.46
CA ARG A 173 -10.30 -25.19 -20.44
C ARG A 173 -8.98 -25.64 -21.06
N LEU A 174 -7.87 -25.09 -20.57
CA LEU A 174 -6.52 -25.35 -21.03
C LEU A 174 -5.75 -26.09 -19.96
N GLU A 175 -5.36 -27.35 -20.20
CA GLU A 175 -4.57 -28.16 -19.28
C GLU A 175 -3.09 -27.89 -19.42
N GLY A 176 -2.36 -27.94 -18.28
CA GLY A 176 -0.95 -27.60 -18.20
C GLY A 176 -0.68 -26.10 -18.35
N PHE A 177 0.55 -25.69 -18.10
CA PHE A 177 0.96 -24.30 -18.25
C PHE A 177 1.75 -24.07 -19.53
N ASP A 178 1.09 -23.52 -20.53
CA ASP A 178 1.69 -23.01 -21.75
C ASP A 178 1.41 -21.51 -21.87
N LYS A 179 2.48 -20.70 -21.90
CA LYS A 179 2.37 -19.23 -21.95
C LYS A 179 1.70 -18.72 -23.22
N GLU A 180 1.95 -19.38 -24.35
CA GLU A 180 1.42 -18.96 -25.65
C GLU A 180 -0.06 -19.31 -25.74
N ALA A 181 -0.43 -20.53 -25.38
CA ALA A 181 -1.83 -21.00 -25.39
C ALA A 181 -2.68 -20.20 -24.39
N TRP A 182 -2.20 -20.04 -23.16
CA TRP A 182 -2.90 -19.24 -22.15
C TRP A 182 -3.01 -17.77 -22.56
N GLY A 183 -1.94 -17.22 -23.16
CA GLY A 183 -1.92 -15.85 -23.66
C GLY A 183 -2.94 -15.64 -24.79
N ALA A 184 -3.02 -16.57 -25.75
CA ALA A 184 -3.98 -16.53 -26.84
C ALA A 184 -5.43 -16.60 -26.35
N ALA A 185 -5.72 -17.52 -25.40
CA ALA A 185 -7.05 -17.66 -24.83
C ALA A 185 -7.47 -16.39 -24.03
N LEU A 186 -6.57 -15.82 -23.24
CA LEU A 186 -6.83 -14.58 -22.53
C LEU A 186 -7.10 -13.41 -23.51
N ASN A 187 -6.28 -13.28 -24.57
CA ASN A 187 -6.48 -12.23 -25.58
C ASN A 187 -7.80 -12.41 -26.31
N ALA A 188 -8.17 -13.64 -26.66
CA ALA A 188 -9.46 -13.98 -27.27
C ALA A 188 -10.64 -13.65 -26.35
N ALA A 189 -10.45 -13.80 -25.03
CA ALA A 189 -11.42 -13.42 -23.99
C ALA A 189 -11.45 -11.92 -23.66
N GLY A 190 -10.66 -11.10 -24.35
CA GLY A 190 -10.63 -9.65 -24.16
C GLY A 190 -9.66 -9.14 -23.10
N TRP A 191 -8.81 -9.99 -22.51
CA TRP A 191 -7.78 -9.56 -21.57
C TRP A 191 -6.62 -8.89 -22.31
N PRO A 192 -6.34 -7.59 -22.06
CA PRO A 192 -5.30 -6.87 -22.78
C PRO A 192 -3.89 -7.29 -22.31
N GLU A 193 -2.94 -7.32 -23.23
CA GLU A 193 -1.52 -7.51 -22.88
C GLU A 193 -0.91 -6.26 -22.26
N LYS A 194 -1.32 -5.10 -22.77
CA LYS A 194 -0.89 -3.76 -22.33
C LYS A 194 -2.08 -2.83 -22.34
N ALA A 195 -1.97 -1.74 -21.61
CA ALA A 195 -2.93 -0.64 -21.74
C ALA A 195 -2.84 -0.03 -23.14
N ASP A 196 -4.00 0.25 -23.71
CA ASP A 196 -4.13 0.98 -24.98
C ASP A 196 -4.03 2.48 -24.67
N PRO A 197 -3.01 3.19 -25.18
CA PRO A 197 -2.83 4.62 -24.90
C PRO A 197 -4.04 5.47 -25.32
N ASP A 198 -4.72 5.09 -26.39
CA ASP A 198 -5.88 5.82 -26.91
C ASP A 198 -7.14 5.64 -26.05
N ARG A 199 -7.16 4.63 -25.16
CA ARG A 199 -8.27 4.34 -24.24
C ARG A 199 -8.01 4.83 -22.82
N ILE A 200 -6.81 5.36 -22.50
CA ILE A 200 -6.50 5.88 -21.17
C ILE A 200 -7.39 7.09 -20.86
N VAL A 201 -8.09 7.04 -19.74
CA VAL A 201 -8.91 8.15 -19.25
C VAL A 201 -8.07 8.98 -18.27
N ALA A 202 -7.21 9.83 -18.85
CA ALA A 202 -6.16 10.56 -18.14
C ALA A 202 -6.66 11.32 -16.90
N TRP A 203 -7.82 12.00 -16.98
CA TRP A 203 -8.34 12.77 -15.84
C TRP A 203 -8.73 11.87 -14.65
N GLN A 204 -9.29 10.66 -14.90
CA GLN A 204 -9.61 9.69 -13.85
C GLN A 204 -8.34 9.17 -13.18
N LEU A 205 -7.33 8.86 -14.00
CA LEU A 205 -6.05 8.38 -13.51
C LEU A 205 -5.35 9.44 -12.67
N ILE A 206 -5.26 10.68 -13.15
CA ILE A 206 -4.67 11.79 -12.40
C ILE A 206 -5.44 12.03 -11.08
N LEU A 207 -6.78 12.01 -11.14
CA LEU A 207 -7.60 12.18 -9.94
C LEU A 207 -7.35 11.08 -8.90
N ALA A 208 -7.23 9.82 -9.34
CA ALA A 208 -6.95 8.70 -8.44
C ALA A 208 -5.55 8.81 -7.81
N VAL A 209 -4.51 9.11 -8.61
CA VAL A 209 -3.14 9.29 -8.11
C VAL A 209 -3.06 10.52 -7.20
N MET A 210 -3.73 11.60 -7.52
CA MET A 210 -3.83 12.78 -6.66
C MET A 210 -4.54 12.43 -5.33
N ALA A 211 -5.64 11.69 -5.38
CA ALA A 211 -6.40 11.33 -4.18
C ALA A 211 -5.55 10.51 -3.18
N ILE A 212 -4.81 9.50 -3.65
CA ILE A 212 -3.93 8.74 -2.77
C ILE A 212 -2.75 9.58 -2.28
N GLY A 213 -2.23 10.50 -3.10
CA GLY A 213 -1.21 11.48 -2.71
C GLY A 213 -1.71 12.45 -1.64
N LEU A 214 -2.97 12.91 -1.72
CA LEU A 214 -3.61 13.74 -0.70
C LEU A 214 -3.75 12.98 0.63
N LEU A 215 -4.18 11.72 0.62
CA LEU A 215 -4.25 10.88 1.83
C LEU A 215 -2.87 10.68 2.44
N SER A 216 -1.84 10.50 1.62
CA SER A 216 -0.45 10.43 2.07
C SER A 216 -0.02 11.73 2.75
N GLY A 217 -0.25 12.89 2.12
CA GLY A 217 0.05 14.19 2.70
C GLY A 217 -0.69 14.46 3.99
N TRP A 218 -1.98 14.08 4.05
CA TRP A 218 -2.81 14.22 5.24
C TRP A 218 -2.24 13.49 6.45
N THR A 219 -1.80 12.26 6.25
CA THR A 219 -1.31 11.39 7.33
C THR A 219 0.16 11.60 7.65
N TYR A 220 0.98 12.00 6.68
CA TYR A 220 2.42 12.22 6.85
C TYR A 220 2.74 13.55 7.53
N ALA A 221 2.05 14.63 7.16
CA ALA A 221 2.39 15.99 7.58
C ALA A 221 2.49 16.18 9.12
N PRO A 222 1.57 15.61 9.96
CA PRO A 222 1.65 15.79 11.40
C PRO A 222 2.72 14.96 12.11
N ILE A 223 3.33 13.97 11.43
CA ILE A 223 4.14 12.92 12.09
C ILE A 223 5.38 13.47 12.79
N ALA A 224 6.15 14.32 12.11
CA ALA A 224 7.38 14.86 12.67
C ALA A 224 7.12 15.64 13.96
N ALA A 225 6.11 16.52 13.94
CA ALA A 225 5.70 17.29 15.10
C ALA A 225 5.17 16.40 16.22
N MET A 226 4.29 15.45 15.90
CA MET A 226 3.77 14.48 16.87
C MET A 226 4.89 13.73 17.59
N LEU A 227 5.86 13.20 16.85
CA LEU A 227 6.99 12.45 17.43
C LEU A 227 7.84 13.32 18.35
N VAL A 228 8.12 14.57 17.97
CA VAL A 228 8.87 15.52 18.81
C VAL A 228 8.11 15.86 20.09
N GLU A 229 6.80 16.04 20.01
CA GLU A 229 5.91 16.38 21.13
C GLU A 229 5.68 15.21 22.10
N MET A 230 5.81 13.96 21.64
CA MET A 230 5.57 12.76 22.46
C MET A 230 6.65 12.50 23.50
N PHE A 231 7.90 12.91 23.27
CA PHE A 231 9.04 12.47 24.05
C PHE A 231 9.76 13.61 24.80
N PRO A 232 10.18 13.36 26.07
CA PRO A 232 10.97 14.33 26.83
C PRO A 232 12.28 14.69 26.11
N ALA A 233 12.71 15.95 26.21
CA ALA A 233 13.87 16.48 25.50
C ALA A 233 15.15 15.64 25.68
N ARG A 234 15.39 15.11 26.90
CA ARG A 234 16.57 14.30 27.23
C ARG A 234 16.76 13.04 26.40
N VAL A 235 15.66 12.35 26.03
CA VAL A 235 15.70 11.06 25.31
C VAL A 235 14.96 11.13 23.96
N ARG A 236 14.50 12.32 23.57
CA ARG A 236 13.63 12.56 22.42
C ARG A 236 14.13 11.93 21.14
N TYR A 237 15.37 12.23 20.76
CA TYR A 237 15.92 11.76 19.49
C TYR A 237 15.92 10.25 19.38
N THR A 238 16.44 9.54 20.38
CA THR A 238 16.46 8.07 20.38
C THR A 238 15.06 7.48 20.47
N SER A 239 14.20 8.06 21.32
CA SER A 239 12.83 7.56 21.52
C SER A 239 11.94 7.73 20.28
N MET A 240 12.11 8.78 19.50
CA MET A 240 11.34 8.95 18.27
C MET A 240 11.95 8.17 17.10
N SER A 241 13.29 8.08 17.03
CA SER A 241 14.00 7.47 15.91
C SER A 241 13.75 5.95 15.83
N VAL A 242 13.81 5.25 16.96
CA VAL A 242 13.65 3.79 17.00
C VAL A 242 12.29 3.35 16.45
N PRO A 243 11.14 3.77 17.02
CA PRO A 243 9.84 3.36 16.49
C PRO A 243 9.57 3.86 15.07
N TYR A 244 10.07 5.05 14.72
CA TYR A 244 9.96 5.58 13.37
C TYR A 244 10.66 4.66 12.35
N HIS A 245 11.94 4.34 12.56
CA HIS A 245 12.69 3.51 11.61
C HIS A 245 12.22 2.04 11.58
N ILE A 246 11.77 1.49 12.70
CA ILE A 246 11.14 0.17 12.71
C ILE A 246 9.81 0.22 11.93
N GLY A 247 8.96 1.21 12.18
CA GLY A 247 7.70 1.39 11.47
C GLY A 247 7.91 1.56 9.97
N THR A 248 8.82 2.47 9.57
CA THR A 248 9.07 2.75 8.15
C THR A 248 9.81 1.63 7.45
N GLY A 249 10.84 1.08 8.08
CA GLY A 249 11.69 0.05 7.46
C GLY A 249 10.97 -1.29 7.29
N TYR A 250 10.32 -1.79 8.34
CA TYR A 250 9.68 -3.09 8.26
C TYR A 250 8.27 -3.02 7.63
N PHE A 251 7.39 -2.15 8.12
CA PHE A 251 6.02 -2.10 7.61
C PHE A 251 5.95 -1.47 6.21
N GLY A 252 6.67 -0.38 5.97
CA GLY A 252 6.73 0.24 4.65
C GLY A 252 7.63 -0.53 3.69
N GLY A 253 8.86 -0.87 4.09
CA GLY A 253 9.85 -1.51 3.23
C GLY A 253 9.42 -2.89 2.72
N PHE A 254 8.74 -3.71 3.53
CA PHE A 254 8.20 -5.01 3.11
C PHE A 254 6.83 -4.93 2.43
N LEU A 255 6.20 -3.76 2.36
CA LEU A 255 4.88 -3.60 1.74
C LEU A 255 4.81 -4.19 0.32
N PRO A 256 5.72 -3.89 -0.62
CA PRO A 256 5.62 -4.43 -1.97
C PRO A 256 5.66 -5.96 -2.00
N VAL A 257 6.53 -6.57 -1.18
CA VAL A 257 6.69 -8.03 -1.10
C VAL A 257 5.44 -8.69 -0.50
N ILE A 258 4.94 -8.17 0.62
CA ILE A 258 3.76 -8.71 1.30
C ILE A 258 2.51 -8.54 0.43
N SER A 259 2.31 -7.36 -0.17
CA SER A 259 1.18 -7.09 -1.07
C SER A 259 1.21 -8.03 -2.28
N GLN A 260 2.37 -8.22 -2.90
CA GLN A 260 2.53 -9.15 -4.01
C GLN A 260 2.22 -10.60 -3.60
N TYR A 261 2.71 -11.03 -2.44
CA TYR A 261 2.39 -12.37 -1.92
C TYR A 261 0.89 -12.56 -1.73
N ILE A 262 0.18 -11.57 -1.17
CA ILE A 262 -1.27 -11.62 -0.99
C ILE A 262 -1.97 -11.71 -2.35
N VAL A 263 -1.57 -10.91 -3.34
CA VAL A 263 -2.15 -10.94 -4.70
C VAL A 263 -1.99 -12.33 -5.33
N VAL A 264 -0.78 -12.90 -5.34
CA VAL A 264 -0.54 -14.24 -5.89
C VAL A 264 -1.31 -15.30 -5.11
N SER A 265 -1.35 -15.19 -3.78
CA SER A 265 -2.02 -16.17 -2.92
C SER A 265 -3.53 -16.16 -3.07
N THR A 266 -4.14 -15.01 -3.31
CA THR A 266 -5.60 -14.87 -3.47
C THR A 266 -6.05 -14.93 -4.93
N GLY A 267 -5.20 -14.51 -5.85
CA GLY A 267 -5.56 -14.31 -7.26
C GLY A 267 -6.30 -12.99 -7.53
N ASP A 268 -6.54 -12.17 -6.53
CA ASP A 268 -7.18 -10.86 -6.69
C ASP A 268 -6.12 -9.75 -6.71
N VAL A 269 -6.06 -9.00 -7.80
CA VAL A 269 -5.07 -7.93 -8.02
C VAL A 269 -5.21 -6.76 -7.02
N PHE A 270 -6.38 -6.61 -6.39
CA PHE A 270 -6.61 -5.61 -5.36
C PHE A 270 -6.32 -6.13 -3.94
N ALA A 271 -6.19 -7.45 -3.75
CA ALA A 271 -6.05 -8.02 -2.42
C ALA A 271 -4.79 -7.55 -1.67
N GLY A 272 -3.74 -7.14 -2.38
CA GLY A 272 -2.55 -6.55 -1.77
C GLY A 272 -2.82 -5.30 -0.93
N LEU A 273 -3.91 -4.58 -1.20
CA LEU A 273 -4.34 -3.39 -0.44
C LEU A 273 -4.78 -3.73 0.99
N TRP A 274 -5.19 -4.98 1.24
CA TRP A 274 -5.57 -5.43 2.59
C TRP A 274 -4.44 -5.31 3.60
N TYR A 275 -3.17 -5.44 3.16
CA TYR A 275 -2.04 -5.19 4.05
C TYR A 275 -2.06 -3.76 4.60
N THR A 276 -2.23 -2.77 3.72
CA THR A 276 -2.35 -1.36 4.11
C THR A 276 -3.57 -1.14 5.01
N ILE A 277 -4.73 -1.69 4.65
CA ILE A 277 -5.96 -1.56 5.45
C ILE A 277 -5.77 -2.08 6.87
N VAL A 278 -5.20 -3.27 7.04
CA VAL A 278 -5.01 -3.88 8.38
C VAL A 278 -4.06 -3.03 9.23
N VAL A 279 -2.92 -2.62 8.69
CA VAL A 279 -1.95 -1.82 9.44
C VAL A 279 -2.51 -0.44 9.79
N VAL A 280 -3.23 0.21 8.87
CA VAL A 280 -3.89 1.50 9.11
C VAL A 280 -5.00 1.36 10.14
N ALA A 281 -5.80 0.28 10.11
CA ALA A 281 -6.86 0.04 11.10
C ALA A 281 -6.29 -0.11 12.52
N VAL A 282 -5.21 -0.89 12.67
CA VAL A 282 -4.50 -1.01 13.95
C VAL A 282 -3.97 0.36 14.39
N GLY A 283 -3.33 1.10 13.49
CA GLY A 283 -2.84 2.45 13.76
C GLY A 283 -3.95 3.40 14.23
N LEU A 284 -5.11 3.37 13.55
CA LEU A 284 -6.28 4.17 13.91
C LEU A 284 -6.79 3.85 15.33
N VAL A 285 -6.93 2.57 15.66
CA VAL A 285 -7.34 2.14 17.01
C VAL A 285 -6.35 2.67 18.06
N VAL A 286 -5.04 2.56 17.79
CA VAL A 286 -4.00 3.06 18.70
C VAL A 286 -4.07 4.58 18.82
N ILE A 287 -4.29 5.33 17.72
CA ILE A 287 -4.47 6.78 17.76
C ILE A 287 -5.64 7.16 18.64
N LEU A 288 -6.80 6.52 18.43
CA LEU A 288 -8.03 6.86 19.15
C LEU A 288 -7.92 6.58 20.65
N LEU A 289 -7.34 5.45 21.04
CA LEU A 289 -7.30 4.98 22.43
C LEU A 289 -6.10 5.54 23.22
N PHE A 290 -4.94 5.65 22.60
CA PHE A 290 -3.68 5.87 23.33
C PHE A 290 -2.93 7.15 22.96
N LEU A 291 -3.13 7.72 21.76
CA LEU A 291 -2.49 8.97 21.40
C LEU A 291 -3.13 10.12 22.18
N LYS A 292 -2.34 10.82 22.97
CA LYS A 292 -2.78 12.04 23.69
C LYS A 292 -2.72 13.24 22.76
N ASP A 293 -3.65 14.18 22.94
CA ASP A 293 -3.57 15.46 22.23
C ASP A 293 -2.41 16.29 22.82
N SER A 294 -1.54 16.76 21.93
CA SER A 294 -0.30 17.46 22.31
C SER A 294 -0.35 18.98 22.14
N ARG A 295 -1.51 19.55 21.80
CA ARG A 295 -1.69 20.99 21.51
C ARG A 295 -1.20 21.94 22.60
N HIS A 296 -1.12 21.47 23.84
CA HIS A 296 -0.76 22.29 25.02
C HIS A 296 0.52 21.82 25.72
N ILE A 297 1.28 20.95 25.06
CA ILE A 297 2.54 20.46 25.65
C ILE A 297 3.62 21.53 25.46
N ASN A 298 4.22 21.94 26.58
CA ASN A 298 5.43 22.77 26.52
C ASN A 298 6.62 21.88 26.10
N ILE A 299 7.17 22.13 24.93
CA ILE A 299 8.24 21.32 24.33
C ILE A 299 9.56 21.39 25.15
N ASN A 300 9.67 22.37 26.05
CA ASN A 300 10.87 22.62 26.86
C ASN A 300 10.85 21.88 28.21
N ASP A 301 9.73 21.30 28.57
CA ASP A 301 9.57 20.45 29.75
C ASP A 301 9.85 18.97 29.35
#